data_4385aa07e2c2869283d3fcbdcbb42147
#
_entry.id   4385aa07e2c2869283d3fcbdcbb42147
#
_cell.length_a   1.000
_cell.length_b   1.000
_cell.length_c   1.000
_cell.angle_alpha   90.00
_cell.angle_beta   90.00
_cell.angle_gamma   90.00
#
_symmetry.space_group_name_H-M   'P 1'
#
loop_
_entity.id
_entity.type
_entity.pdbx_description
1 polymer ?
#
loop_
_entity_poly.entity_id
_entity_poly.type
_entity_poly.pdbx_seq_one_letter_code
_entity_poly.pdbx_strand_id
1 'polypeptide(L)'
;MNDRYQSPLSERYASKEMQYIFSPDKKFKTWRKLWIALAETEKELGLDITQEQIDELKAHAEDINYDVAKEREKLVRHDVMSHVYAYGVQCPKAKGIIHLGATSCYVGDNTDIIIMTEALKLVRVKLLNVINELSKFAMKYKDLPTLGFTHFQPAQPTTVGKRASLWLMDLVYDLEDLDHVIANMRLLGSKGTTGTQASFLELFEGNHETIKKIDGMIAKKMGFDKCQPVSGQTYSRKADSRVINVLSQIAQSAHKFSNDIRLLQHLKEVEEPFEKNQIGSSAMAYKRNPMRSERIASLANYVMSDAMNPALVASTQWFERTLDDSANKRLSVPEGFLAIDGILDLYLNVVDGLVVYPKVIESRLRSELPFMATENIMMDAVKAGGDRQELHEKIRVHSMAAGKVVKEEGKANDLLERIAADPAFGMTMEQLQAIMKPENFVGRAPQQTEEFVNEVINPILEENKEVLGLTAEINV
;
A
#
# COMPACT_ATOMS: atom_id res chain seq x y z
N MET A 1 28.87 -14.38 -1.09
CA MET A 1 29.79 -13.55 -1.88
C MET A 1 29.40 -12.10 -1.63
N ASN A 2 30.23 -11.35 -0.93
CA ASN A 2 29.95 -9.96 -0.51
C ASN A 2 30.66 -8.92 -1.41
N ASP A 3 31.08 -9.35 -2.61
CA ASP A 3 31.87 -8.59 -3.57
C ASP A 3 31.05 -8.06 -4.77
N ARG A 4 29.73 -8.14 -4.69
CA ARG A 4 28.79 -7.69 -5.72
C ARG A 4 27.67 -6.88 -5.11
N TYR A 5 27.15 -5.94 -5.88
CA TYR A 5 25.96 -5.18 -5.49
C TYR A 5 24.77 -6.12 -5.30
N GLN A 6 24.05 -5.93 -4.19
CA GLN A 6 22.78 -6.58 -3.88
C GLN A 6 21.76 -5.49 -3.55
N SER A 7 20.52 -5.69 -4.02
CA SER A 7 19.47 -4.71 -3.78
C SER A 7 19.03 -4.72 -2.31
N PRO A 8 19.04 -3.57 -1.62
CA PRO A 8 18.49 -3.48 -0.26
C PRO A 8 17.02 -3.88 -0.17
N LEU A 9 16.27 -3.76 -1.25
CA LEU A 9 14.86 -4.20 -1.30
C LEU A 9 14.74 -5.70 -1.01
N SER A 10 15.62 -6.52 -1.59
CA SER A 10 15.63 -7.98 -1.38
C SER A 10 16.25 -8.38 -0.06
N GLU A 11 17.33 -7.70 0.38
CA GLU A 11 18.05 -8.10 1.57
C GLU A 11 17.43 -7.64 2.88
N ARG A 12 16.78 -6.46 2.85
CA ARG A 12 16.39 -5.77 4.08
C ARG A 12 14.89 -5.52 4.21
N TYR A 13 14.15 -5.32 3.12
CA TYR A 13 12.82 -4.72 3.20
C TYR A 13 11.70 -5.64 2.77
N ALA A 14 11.83 -6.33 1.65
CA ALA A 14 10.76 -7.17 1.13
C ALA A 14 10.69 -8.54 1.82
N SER A 15 9.47 -9.05 1.98
CA SER A 15 9.23 -10.40 2.47
C SER A 15 9.74 -11.46 1.49
N LYS A 16 10.01 -12.67 2.00
CA LYS A 16 10.39 -13.81 1.18
C LYS A 16 9.30 -14.20 0.17
N GLU A 17 8.04 -14.01 0.53
CA GLU A 17 6.89 -14.28 -0.34
C GLU A 17 6.89 -13.36 -1.56
N MET A 18 7.04 -12.06 -1.36
CA MET A 18 7.09 -11.11 -2.48
C MET A 18 8.32 -11.35 -3.35
N GLN A 19 9.47 -11.64 -2.76
CA GLN A 19 10.69 -11.99 -3.49
C GLN A 19 10.50 -13.25 -4.34
N TYR A 20 9.81 -14.28 -3.82
CA TYR A 20 9.53 -15.49 -4.59
C TYR A 20 8.63 -15.22 -5.79
N ILE A 21 7.58 -14.38 -5.64
CA ILE A 21 6.68 -14.01 -6.73
C ILE A 21 7.45 -13.44 -7.93
N PHE A 22 8.50 -12.65 -7.68
CA PHE A 22 9.35 -12.07 -8.73
C PHE A 22 10.62 -12.87 -9.03
N SER A 23 10.75 -14.09 -8.49
CA SER A 23 11.93 -14.92 -8.72
C SER A 23 11.96 -15.54 -10.11
N PRO A 24 13.16 -15.92 -10.61
CA PRO A 24 13.30 -16.72 -11.82
C PRO A 24 12.51 -18.02 -11.76
N ASP A 25 12.48 -18.71 -10.63
CA ASP A 25 11.72 -19.94 -10.45
C ASP A 25 10.23 -19.73 -10.75
N LYS A 26 9.61 -18.74 -10.13
CA LYS A 26 8.20 -18.41 -10.38
C LYS A 26 7.96 -18.08 -11.84
N LYS A 27 8.82 -17.27 -12.44
CA LYS A 27 8.75 -16.87 -13.86
C LYS A 27 8.77 -18.08 -14.79
N PHE A 28 9.79 -18.91 -14.69
CA PHE A 28 9.99 -19.99 -15.68
C PHE A 28 9.05 -21.18 -15.46
N LYS A 29 8.66 -21.46 -14.23
CA LYS A 29 7.58 -22.42 -13.95
C LYS A 29 6.25 -21.94 -14.52
N THR A 30 5.96 -20.66 -14.45
CA THR A 30 4.76 -20.07 -15.08
C THR A 30 4.82 -20.18 -16.62
N TRP A 31 5.98 -19.98 -17.24
CA TRP A 31 6.15 -20.21 -18.68
C TRP A 31 5.79 -21.64 -19.06
N ARG A 32 6.28 -22.63 -18.32
CA ARG A 32 5.93 -24.04 -18.56
C ARG A 32 4.45 -24.32 -18.41
N LYS A 33 3.80 -23.77 -17.39
CA LYS A 33 2.35 -23.87 -17.20
C LYS A 33 1.57 -23.26 -18.38
N LEU A 34 2.02 -22.13 -18.91
CA LEU A 34 1.43 -21.50 -20.10
C LEU A 34 1.61 -22.36 -21.35
N TRP A 35 2.77 -22.97 -21.56
CA TRP A 35 2.97 -23.90 -22.69
C TRP A 35 2.11 -25.16 -22.57
N ILE A 36 1.93 -25.69 -21.35
CA ILE A 36 1.01 -26.80 -21.10
C ILE A 36 -0.44 -26.37 -21.40
N ALA A 37 -0.87 -25.22 -20.91
CA ALA A 37 -2.21 -24.70 -21.18
C ALA A 37 -2.47 -24.48 -22.67
N LEU A 38 -1.48 -24.01 -23.41
CA LEU A 38 -1.55 -23.87 -24.87
C LEU A 38 -1.70 -25.23 -25.55
N ALA A 39 -0.83 -26.19 -25.26
CA ALA A 39 -0.86 -27.54 -25.87
C ALA A 39 -2.17 -28.28 -25.55
N GLU A 40 -2.66 -28.20 -24.32
CA GLU A 40 -3.97 -28.77 -23.96
C GLU A 40 -5.11 -28.11 -24.74
N THR A 41 -5.10 -26.78 -24.87
CA THR A 41 -6.12 -26.02 -25.60
C THR A 41 -6.09 -26.39 -27.09
N GLU A 42 -4.91 -26.45 -27.69
CA GLU A 42 -4.73 -26.85 -29.09
C GLU A 42 -5.21 -28.28 -29.35
N LYS A 43 -4.91 -29.22 -28.44
CA LYS A 43 -5.44 -30.60 -28.51
C LYS A 43 -6.97 -30.62 -28.41
N GLU A 44 -7.56 -29.94 -27.43
CA GLU A 44 -9.01 -29.87 -27.24
C GLU A 44 -9.73 -29.28 -28.47
N LEU A 45 -9.06 -28.39 -29.19
CA LEU A 45 -9.57 -27.78 -30.43
C LEU A 45 -9.30 -28.58 -31.69
N GLY A 46 -8.63 -29.73 -31.58
CA GLY A 46 -8.52 -30.72 -32.66
C GLY A 46 -7.16 -30.81 -33.34
N LEU A 47 -6.10 -30.15 -32.85
CA LEU A 47 -4.75 -30.41 -33.37
C LEU A 47 -4.25 -31.81 -32.94
N ASP A 48 -3.39 -32.40 -33.76
CA ASP A 48 -2.81 -33.72 -33.52
C ASP A 48 -1.72 -33.65 -32.41
N ILE A 49 -2.18 -33.48 -31.18
CA ILE A 49 -1.35 -33.48 -29.98
C ILE A 49 -1.80 -34.66 -29.11
N THR A 50 -0.84 -35.53 -28.75
CA THR A 50 -1.14 -36.75 -28.00
C THR A 50 -1.20 -36.47 -26.49
N GLN A 51 -1.93 -37.29 -25.74
CA GLN A 51 -1.94 -37.22 -24.28
C GLN A 51 -0.56 -37.49 -23.69
N GLU A 52 0.22 -38.39 -24.32
CA GLU A 52 1.58 -38.69 -23.90
C GLU A 52 2.50 -37.45 -23.94
N GLN A 53 2.37 -36.60 -24.97
CA GLN A 53 3.10 -35.34 -25.08
C GLN A 53 2.74 -34.38 -23.96
N ILE A 54 1.46 -34.24 -23.66
CA ILE A 54 0.99 -33.37 -22.56
C ILE A 54 1.47 -33.90 -21.20
N ASP A 55 1.39 -35.20 -20.96
CA ASP A 55 1.82 -35.81 -19.70
C ASP A 55 3.33 -35.63 -19.49
N GLU A 56 4.13 -35.74 -20.56
CA GLU A 56 5.57 -35.48 -20.54
C GLU A 56 5.87 -34.01 -20.17
N LEU A 57 5.14 -33.04 -20.75
CA LEU A 57 5.26 -31.61 -20.36
C LEU A 57 4.92 -31.40 -18.88
N LYS A 58 3.83 -31.99 -18.41
CA LYS A 58 3.43 -31.88 -17.00
C LYS A 58 4.44 -32.47 -16.03
N ALA A 59 5.05 -33.59 -16.38
CA ALA A 59 6.06 -34.24 -15.57
C ALA A 59 7.29 -33.35 -15.31
N HIS A 60 7.60 -32.43 -16.22
CA HIS A 60 8.73 -31.51 -16.13
C HIS A 60 8.32 -30.03 -15.98
N ALA A 61 7.13 -29.76 -15.43
CA ALA A 61 6.65 -28.39 -15.25
C ALA A 61 7.44 -27.61 -14.19
N GLU A 62 8.01 -28.28 -13.20
CA GLU A 62 8.60 -27.65 -12.01
C GLU A 62 10.15 -27.76 -11.95
N ASP A 63 10.76 -28.70 -12.65
CA ASP A 63 12.20 -28.97 -12.63
C ASP A 63 12.94 -28.24 -13.75
N ILE A 64 13.13 -26.95 -13.60
CA ILE A 64 13.77 -26.11 -14.61
C ILE A 64 15.26 -26.45 -14.76
N ASN A 65 15.69 -26.87 -15.93
CA ASN A 65 17.09 -27.15 -16.27
C ASN A 65 17.82 -25.86 -16.70
N TYR A 66 18.10 -25.01 -15.71
CA TYR A 66 18.67 -23.67 -15.90
C TYR A 66 19.98 -23.65 -16.69
N ASP A 67 20.87 -24.60 -16.44
CA ASP A 67 22.18 -24.63 -17.11
C ASP A 67 22.04 -24.86 -18.61
N VAL A 68 21.12 -25.73 -19.02
CA VAL A 68 20.84 -25.97 -20.45
C VAL A 68 20.27 -24.72 -21.10
N ALA A 69 19.34 -24.04 -20.43
CA ALA A 69 18.76 -22.79 -20.92
C ALA A 69 19.82 -21.69 -21.07
N LYS A 70 20.68 -21.50 -20.05
CA LYS A 70 21.76 -20.49 -20.05
C LYS A 70 22.78 -20.75 -21.17
N GLU A 71 23.24 -21.99 -21.33
CA GLU A 71 24.18 -22.34 -22.40
C GLU A 71 23.55 -22.09 -23.77
N ARG A 72 22.28 -22.46 -23.95
CA ARG A 72 21.58 -22.19 -25.21
C ARG A 72 21.43 -20.69 -25.47
N GLU A 73 21.11 -19.88 -24.45
CA GLU A 73 20.95 -18.43 -24.58
C GLU A 73 22.26 -17.74 -25.00
N LYS A 74 23.41 -18.19 -24.54
CA LYS A 74 24.73 -17.70 -25.00
C LYS A 74 24.90 -17.84 -26.51
N LEU A 75 24.33 -18.89 -27.11
CA LEU A 75 24.44 -19.18 -28.54
C LEU A 75 23.41 -18.39 -29.36
N VAL A 76 22.13 -18.40 -28.93
CA VAL A 76 21.03 -17.89 -29.76
C VAL A 76 20.59 -16.48 -29.38
N ARG A 77 21.04 -15.94 -28.24
CA ARG A 77 20.73 -14.60 -27.74
C ARG A 77 19.23 -14.31 -27.62
N HIS A 78 18.47 -15.34 -27.23
CA HIS A 78 17.02 -15.25 -27.09
C HIS A 78 16.54 -16.15 -25.93
N ASP A 79 16.03 -15.54 -24.86
CA ASP A 79 15.66 -16.20 -23.63
C ASP A 79 14.51 -17.20 -23.80
N VAL A 80 13.40 -16.79 -24.44
CA VAL A 80 12.23 -17.67 -24.61
C VAL A 80 12.60 -18.90 -25.44
N MET A 81 13.29 -18.73 -26.57
CA MET A 81 13.70 -19.86 -27.41
C MET A 81 14.73 -20.75 -26.71
N SER A 82 15.52 -20.23 -25.82
CA SER A 82 16.45 -21.00 -24.98
C SER A 82 15.70 -21.89 -23.99
N HIS A 83 14.63 -21.39 -23.39
CA HIS A 83 13.78 -22.18 -22.51
C HIS A 83 12.88 -23.17 -23.25
N VAL A 84 12.41 -22.86 -24.49
CA VAL A 84 11.74 -23.82 -25.35
C VAL A 84 12.67 -25.01 -25.66
N TYR A 85 13.94 -24.70 -26.01
CA TYR A 85 14.96 -25.74 -26.25
C TYR A 85 15.22 -26.57 -24.97
N ALA A 86 15.47 -25.93 -23.84
CA ALA A 86 15.74 -26.60 -22.59
C ALA A 86 14.57 -27.52 -22.17
N TYR A 87 13.34 -27.05 -22.31
CA TYR A 87 12.16 -27.87 -22.06
C TYR A 87 12.05 -29.04 -23.00
N GLY A 88 12.34 -28.85 -24.30
CA GLY A 88 12.37 -29.91 -25.31
C GLY A 88 13.42 -30.98 -25.05
N VAL A 89 14.55 -30.64 -24.41
CA VAL A 89 15.57 -31.63 -23.98
C VAL A 89 15.01 -32.59 -22.92
N GLN A 90 14.19 -32.10 -22.00
CA GLN A 90 13.51 -32.93 -21.00
C GLN A 90 12.29 -33.68 -21.58
N CYS A 91 11.68 -33.10 -22.61
CA CYS A 91 10.43 -33.60 -23.21
C CYS A 91 10.63 -33.97 -24.69
N PRO A 92 11.38 -35.03 -25.00
CA PRO A 92 11.71 -35.39 -26.38
C PRO A 92 10.49 -35.72 -27.25
N LYS A 93 9.41 -36.25 -26.69
CA LYS A 93 8.16 -36.55 -27.41
C LYS A 93 7.36 -35.29 -27.70
N ALA A 94 7.38 -34.34 -26.77
CA ALA A 94 6.62 -33.10 -26.86
C ALA A 94 7.40 -31.93 -27.50
N LYS A 95 8.71 -32.05 -27.73
CA LYS A 95 9.55 -30.92 -28.18
C LYS A 95 9.02 -30.21 -29.44
N GLY A 96 8.32 -30.92 -30.33
CA GLY A 96 7.78 -30.36 -31.57
C GLY A 96 6.51 -29.52 -31.39
N ILE A 97 5.86 -29.61 -30.24
CA ILE A 97 4.61 -28.88 -29.97
C ILE A 97 4.76 -27.78 -28.94
N ILE A 98 5.93 -27.64 -28.32
CA ILE A 98 6.17 -26.55 -27.36
C ILE A 98 6.14 -25.24 -28.12
N HIS A 99 5.33 -24.27 -27.60
CA HIS A 99 5.23 -22.93 -28.19
C HIS A 99 4.62 -22.88 -29.60
N LEU A 100 3.80 -23.86 -29.96
CA LEU A 100 3.23 -23.98 -31.31
C LEU A 100 2.31 -22.78 -31.59
N GLY A 101 2.53 -22.10 -32.73
CA GLY A 101 1.77 -20.90 -33.12
C GLY A 101 2.01 -19.65 -32.29
N ALA A 102 2.69 -19.73 -31.15
CA ALA A 102 2.89 -18.63 -30.24
C ALA A 102 4.13 -17.79 -30.58
N THR A 103 4.18 -16.58 -30.02
CA THR A 103 5.35 -15.70 -30.00
C THR A 103 5.87 -15.55 -28.57
N SER A 104 7.06 -14.96 -28.41
CA SER A 104 7.70 -14.80 -27.10
C SER A 104 6.82 -14.08 -26.07
N CYS A 105 6.02 -13.10 -26.49
CA CYS A 105 5.13 -12.37 -25.60
C CYS A 105 3.96 -13.22 -25.05
N TYR A 106 3.68 -14.37 -25.66
CA TYR A 106 2.70 -15.32 -25.09
C TYR A 106 3.10 -15.71 -23.66
N VAL A 107 4.32 -16.19 -23.46
CA VAL A 107 4.78 -16.55 -22.12
C VAL A 107 5.21 -15.33 -21.31
N GLY A 108 5.88 -14.36 -21.93
CA GLY A 108 6.37 -13.17 -21.25
C GLY A 108 5.25 -12.33 -20.66
N ASP A 109 4.33 -11.88 -21.48
CA ASP A 109 3.26 -10.96 -21.08
C ASP A 109 2.20 -11.62 -20.20
N ASN A 110 1.78 -12.85 -20.53
CA ASN A 110 0.84 -13.57 -19.67
C ASN A 110 1.44 -13.85 -18.28
N THR A 111 2.72 -14.21 -18.21
CA THR A 111 3.41 -14.40 -16.93
C THR A 111 3.46 -13.11 -16.13
N ASP A 112 3.75 -11.98 -16.75
CA ASP A 112 3.79 -10.69 -16.05
C ASP A 112 2.44 -10.33 -15.43
N ILE A 113 1.34 -10.57 -16.14
CA ILE A 113 -0.02 -10.36 -15.60
C ILE A 113 -0.30 -11.32 -14.43
N ILE A 114 0.07 -12.58 -14.54
CA ILE A 114 -0.12 -13.57 -13.46
C ILE A 114 0.65 -13.16 -12.21
N ILE A 115 1.92 -12.84 -12.37
CA ILE A 115 2.82 -12.44 -11.27
C ILE A 115 2.32 -11.14 -10.62
N MET A 116 2.00 -10.11 -11.40
CA MET A 116 1.46 -8.86 -10.87
C MET A 116 0.14 -9.08 -10.13
N THR A 117 -0.73 -9.96 -10.62
CA THR A 117 -2.00 -10.26 -9.95
C THR A 117 -1.78 -10.95 -8.61
N GLU A 118 -0.86 -11.90 -8.53
CA GLU A 118 -0.50 -12.55 -7.26
C GLU A 118 0.14 -11.54 -6.28
N ALA A 119 1.02 -10.69 -6.77
CA ALA A 119 1.64 -9.65 -5.97
C ALA A 119 0.62 -8.62 -5.43
N LEU A 120 -0.33 -8.19 -6.27
CA LEU A 120 -1.43 -7.31 -5.83
C LEU A 120 -2.30 -7.97 -4.75
N LYS A 121 -2.57 -9.27 -4.87
CA LYS A 121 -3.32 -10.01 -3.83
C LYS A 121 -2.55 -10.07 -2.51
N LEU A 122 -1.23 -10.25 -2.54
CA LEU A 122 -0.40 -10.20 -1.33
C LEU A 122 -0.40 -8.79 -0.71
N VAL A 123 -0.28 -7.74 -1.52
CA VAL A 123 -0.42 -6.35 -1.07
C VAL A 123 -1.77 -6.12 -0.41
N ARG A 124 -2.85 -6.65 -1.00
CA ARG A 124 -4.21 -6.56 -0.45
C ARG A 124 -4.31 -7.20 0.94
N VAL A 125 -3.76 -8.40 1.11
CA VAL A 125 -3.74 -9.09 2.42
C VAL A 125 -3.04 -8.23 3.47
N LYS A 126 -1.87 -7.69 3.15
CA LYS A 126 -1.12 -6.83 4.08
C LYS A 126 -1.87 -5.54 4.39
N LEU A 127 -2.47 -4.90 3.39
CA LEU A 127 -3.28 -3.68 3.58
C LEU A 127 -4.47 -3.92 4.51
N LEU A 128 -5.19 -5.03 4.34
CA LEU A 128 -6.30 -5.44 5.22
C LEU A 128 -5.84 -5.64 6.67
N ASN A 129 -4.65 -6.21 6.89
CA ASN A 129 -4.10 -6.37 8.22
C ASN A 129 -3.69 -5.04 8.86
N VAL A 130 -3.15 -4.09 8.09
CA VAL A 130 -2.92 -2.72 8.57
C VAL A 130 -4.23 -2.05 8.99
N ILE A 131 -5.27 -2.14 8.15
CA ILE A 131 -6.62 -1.62 8.47
C ILE A 131 -7.16 -2.25 9.75
N ASN A 132 -7.01 -3.55 9.93
CA ASN A 132 -7.46 -4.27 11.11
C ASN A 132 -6.79 -3.74 12.40
N GLU A 133 -5.46 -3.69 12.43
CA GLU A 133 -4.74 -3.23 13.62
C GLU A 133 -4.97 -1.73 13.90
N LEU A 134 -5.01 -0.90 12.85
CA LEU A 134 -5.29 0.52 12.99
C LEU A 134 -6.72 0.79 13.48
N SER A 135 -7.70 -0.02 13.09
CA SER A 135 -9.07 0.07 13.60
C SER A 135 -9.18 -0.24 15.09
N LYS A 136 -8.43 -1.25 15.56
CA LYS A 136 -8.32 -1.57 17.01
C LYS A 136 -7.71 -0.39 17.77
N PHE A 137 -6.66 0.22 17.24
CA PHE A 137 -6.05 1.41 17.83
C PHE A 137 -7.03 2.58 17.88
N ALA A 138 -7.75 2.86 16.80
CA ALA A 138 -8.75 3.93 16.75
C ALA A 138 -9.85 3.72 17.79
N MET A 139 -10.39 2.51 17.92
CA MET A 139 -11.43 2.20 18.90
C MET A 139 -10.92 2.26 20.34
N LYS A 140 -9.69 1.81 20.60
CA LYS A 140 -9.06 1.87 21.92
C LYS A 140 -8.94 3.30 22.46
N TYR A 141 -8.66 4.25 21.55
CA TYR A 141 -8.40 5.64 21.91
C TYR A 141 -9.47 6.62 21.40
N LYS A 142 -10.66 6.13 21.06
CA LYS A 142 -11.76 6.97 20.54
C LYS A 142 -12.20 8.08 21.48
N ASP A 143 -12.06 7.83 22.77
CA ASP A 143 -12.51 8.73 23.84
C ASP A 143 -11.34 9.57 24.45
N LEU A 144 -10.09 9.39 24.00
CA LEU A 144 -8.94 10.11 24.56
C LEU A 144 -8.79 11.49 23.88
N PRO A 145 -9.14 12.60 24.57
CA PRO A 145 -8.97 13.94 24.02
C PRO A 145 -7.50 14.24 23.75
N THR A 146 -7.26 14.90 22.64
CA THR A 146 -5.93 15.42 22.26
C THR A 146 -6.08 16.74 21.54
N LEU A 147 -5.00 17.53 21.55
CA LEU A 147 -4.98 18.79 20.83
C LEU A 147 -5.00 18.54 19.32
N GLY A 148 -5.96 19.16 18.63
CA GLY A 148 -5.98 19.20 17.18
C GLY A 148 -5.00 20.25 16.64
N PHE A 149 -4.48 20.03 15.45
CA PHE A 149 -3.59 20.96 14.78
C PHE A 149 -4.10 21.28 13.38
N THR A 150 -4.15 22.57 13.06
CA THR A 150 -4.28 23.07 11.69
C THR A 150 -3.10 23.98 11.39
N HIS A 151 -2.50 23.87 10.21
CA HIS A 151 -1.24 24.57 9.91
C HIS A 151 -0.12 24.28 10.92
N PHE A 152 -0.19 23.14 11.57
CA PHE A 152 0.63 22.72 12.70
C PHE A 152 0.59 23.70 13.90
N GLN A 153 -0.50 24.48 14.00
CA GLN A 153 -0.79 25.33 15.16
C GLN A 153 -1.92 24.69 15.98
N PRO A 154 -1.92 24.91 17.31
CA PRO A 154 -3.01 24.46 18.18
C PRO A 154 -4.36 24.93 17.67
N ALA A 155 -5.29 23.98 17.55
CA ALA A 155 -6.67 24.19 17.14
C ALA A 155 -7.62 23.50 18.13
N GLN A 156 -8.90 23.39 17.78
CA GLN A 156 -9.85 22.71 18.65
C GLN A 156 -9.42 21.28 18.96
N PRO A 157 -9.72 20.77 20.17
CA PRO A 157 -9.47 19.39 20.53
C PRO A 157 -10.20 18.40 19.63
N THR A 158 -9.58 17.25 19.47
CA THR A 158 -10.13 16.05 18.85
C THR A 158 -9.86 14.87 19.78
N THR A 159 -9.96 13.62 19.28
CA THR A 159 -9.47 12.45 20.01
C THR A 159 -8.37 11.73 19.26
N VAL A 160 -7.56 10.96 19.95
CA VAL A 160 -6.50 10.15 19.37
C VAL A 160 -7.09 9.14 18.37
N GLY A 161 -8.22 8.49 18.74
CA GLY A 161 -8.91 7.58 17.85
C GLY A 161 -9.50 8.26 16.62
N LYS A 162 -10.05 9.48 16.77
CA LYS A 162 -10.55 10.25 15.62
C LYS A 162 -9.44 10.61 14.65
N ARG A 163 -8.26 10.98 15.13
CA ARG A 163 -7.08 11.19 14.28
C ARG A 163 -6.72 9.92 13.50
N ALA A 164 -6.72 8.77 14.16
CA ALA A 164 -6.45 7.47 13.51
C ALA A 164 -7.51 7.13 12.44
N SER A 165 -8.75 7.55 12.60
CA SER A 165 -9.79 7.34 11.58
C SER A 165 -9.50 8.06 10.26
N LEU A 166 -8.71 9.14 10.27
CA LEU A 166 -8.27 9.82 9.06
C LEU A 166 -7.28 8.95 8.28
N TRP A 167 -6.33 8.30 8.97
CA TRP A 167 -5.41 7.36 8.34
C TRP A 167 -6.15 6.14 7.78
N LEU A 168 -7.16 5.65 8.50
CA LEU A 168 -8.02 4.54 8.03
C LEU A 168 -8.79 4.90 6.77
N MET A 169 -9.31 6.13 6.67
CA MET A 169 -10.06 6.54 5.48
C MET A 169 -9.19 6.55 4.22
N ASP A 170 -7.93 6.99 4.35
CA ASP A 170 -6.97 6.92 3.24
C ASP A 170 -6.75 5.47 2.78
N LEU A 171 -6.63 4.52 3.73
CA LEU A 171 -6.46 3.11 3.41
C LEU A 171 -7.72 2.46 2.81
N VAL A 172 -8.91 2.96 3.14
CA VAL A 172 -10.16 2.52 2.49
C VAL A 172 -10.17 2.89 1.02
N TYR A 173 -9.79 4.13 0.67
CA TYR A 173 -9.63 4.54 -0.74
C TYR A 173 -8.61 3.65 -1.45
N ASP A 174 -7.46 3.38 -0.82
CA ASP A 174 -6.44 2.52 -1.40
C ASP A 174 -6.96 1.10 -1.66
N LEU A 175 -7.75 0.55 -0.75
CA LEU A 175 -8.34 -0.79 -0.89
C LEU A 175 -9.36 -0.84 -2.04
N GLU A 176 -10.21 0.17 -2.16
CA GLU A 176 -11.19 0.29 -3.25
C GLU A 176 -10.49 0.32 -4.62
N ASP A 177 -9.47 1.15 -4.76
CA ASP A 177 -8.70 1.25 -6.00
C ASP A 177 -7.90 -0.04 -6.29
N LEU A 178 -7.32 -0.66 -5.27
CA LEU A 178 -6.61 -1.92 -5.39
C LEU A 178 -7.54 -3.06 -5.84
N ASP A 179 -8.71 -3.17 -5.24
CA ASP A 179 -9.72 -4.16 -5.61
C ASP A 179 -10.22 -3.94 -7.04
N HIS A 180 -10.41 -2.68 -7.45
CA HIS A 180 -10.75 -2.35 -8.83
C HIS A 180 -9.66 -2.80 -9.82
N VAL A 181 -8.39 -2.57 -9.51
CA VAL A 181 -7.28 -3.00 -10.37
C VAL A 181 -7.22 -4.52 -10.45
N ILE A 182 -7.29 -5.23 -9.32
CA ILE A 182 -7.27 -6.71 -9.28
C ILE A 182 -8.42 -7.31 -10.13
N ALA A 183 -9.64 -6.79 -9.97
CA ALA A 183 -10.81 -7.27 -10.71
C ALA A 183 -10.72 -7.05 -12.23
N ASN A 184 -9.87 -6.12 -12.66
CA ASN A 184 -9.68 -5.79 -14.06
C ASN A 184 -8.37 -6.31 -14.67
N MET A 185 -7.63 -7.15 -13.95
CA MET A 185 -6.46 -7.84 -14.51
C MET A 185 -6.91 -8.84 -15.57
N ARG A 186 -6.25 -8.82 -16.73
CA ARG A 186 -6.59 -9.63 -17.90
C ARG A 186 -5.33 -10.19 -18.52
N LEU A 187 -5.33 -11.47 -18.88
CA LEU A 187 -4.24 -12.05 -19.65
C LEU A 187 -4.13 -11.40 -21.04
N LEU A 188 -2.95 -11.44 -21.62
CA LEU A 188 -2.79 -11.12 -23.04
C LEU A 188 -3.61 -12.10 -23.88
N GLY A 189 -3.55 -13.37 -23.54
CA GLY A 189 -4.04 -14.46 -24.37
C GLY A 189 -3.00 -14.90 -25.39
N SER A 190 -3.44 -15.55 -26.44
CA SER A 190 -2.62 -16.07 -27.54
C SER A 190 -2.86 -15.23 -28.78
N LYS A 191 -2.17 -14.09 -28.89
CA LYS A 191 -2.45 -13.05 -29.91
C LYS A 191 -1.57 -13.13 -31.16
N GLY A 192 -0.36 -13.67 -31.04
CA GLY A 192 0.59 -13.75 -32.15
C GLY A 192 1.40 -12.50 -32.40
N THR A 193 2.13 -12.42 -33.46
CA THR A 193 3.18 -11.43 -33.76
C THR A 193 2.68 -9.99 -33.77
N THR A 194 1.50 -9.74 -34.27
CA THR A 194 0.89 -8.40 -34.38
C THR A 194 -0.50 -8.32 -33.76
N GLY A 195 -0.87 -9.32 -32.96
CA GLY A 195 -2.18 -9.36 -32.29
C GLY A 195 -3.31 -9.92 -33.14
N THR A 196 -3.04 -10.38 -34.35
CA THR A 196 -4.05 -10.82 -35.33
C THR A 196 -4.41 -12.29 -35.23
N GLN A 197 -3.67 -13.08 -34.43
CA GLN A 197 -3.80 -14.53 -34.33
C GLN A 197 -3.57 -15.28 -35.69
N ALA A 198 -2.85 -14.66 -36.61
CA ALA A 198 -2.68 -15.19 -37.97
C ALA A 198 -2.09 -16.62 -37.99
N SER A 199 -1.06 -16.90 -37.20
CA SER A 199 -0.45 -18.21 -37.10
C SER A 199 -1.42 -19.28 -36.58
N PHE A 200 -2.25 -18.92 -35.58
CA PHE A 200 -3.30 -19.82 -35.09
C PHE A 200 -4.39 -20.06 -36.13
N LEU A 201 -4.78 -18.99 -36.83
CA LEU A 201 -5.78 -19.12 -37.89
C LEU A 201 -5.30 -20.07 -39.01
N GLU A 202 -4.02 -20.02 -39.35
CA GLU A 202 -3.40 -20.98 -40.32
C GLU A 202 -3.40 -22.39 -39.75
N LEU A 203 -2.97 -22.61 -38.51
CA LEU A 203 -2.96 -23.93 -37.86
C LEU A 203 -4.35 -24.60 -37.84
N PHE A 204 -5.41 -23.81 -37.74
CA PHE A 204 -6.80 -24.27 -37.71
C PHE A 204 -7.53 -24.04 -39.06
N GLU A 205 -6.80 -24.00 -40.15
CA GLU A 205 -7.34 -23.98 -41.52
C GLU A 205 -8.39 -22.87 -41.77
N GLY A 206 -8.17 -21.71 -41.18
CA GLY A 206 -9.05 -20.54 -41.34
C GLY A 206 -10.33 -20.56 -40.47
N ASN A 207 -10.43 -21.46 -39.50
CA ASN A 207 -11.63 -21.58 -38.68
C ASN A 207 -11.68 -20.50 -37.58
N HIS A 208 -12.30 -19.34 -37.86
CA HIS A 208 -12.45 -18.21 -36.95
C HIS A 208 -13.18 -18.55 -35.64
N GLU A 209 -14.20 -19.41 -35.68
CA GLU A 209 -14.97 -19.79 -34.50
C GLU A 209 -14.13 -20.61 -33.50
N THR A 210 -13.21 -21.43 -34.01
CA THR A 210 -12.25 -22.16 -33.20
C THR A 210 -11.24 -21.22 -32.56
N ILE A 211 -10.64 -20.32 -33.36
CA ILE A 211 -9.64 -19.37 -32.87
C ILE A 211 -10.21 -18.43 -31.79
N LYS A 212 -11.45 -18.02 -31.95
CA LYS A 212 -12.15 -17.15 -30.96
C LYS A 212 -12.22 -17.79 -29.56
N LYS A 213 -12.12 -19.11 -29.45
CA LYS A 213 -12.20 -19.82 -28.15
C LYS A 213 -10.85 -19.93 -27.44
N ILE A 214 -9.72 -19.82 -28.14
CA ILE A 214 -8.37 -20.11 -27.63
C ILE A 214 -8.09 -19.28 -26.36
N ASP A 215 -8.27 -17.96 -26.43
CA ASP A 215 -7.96 -17.05 -25.34
C ASP A 215 -8.75 -17.38 -24.07
N GLY A 216 -10.06 -17.61 -24.19
CA GLY A 216 -10.91 -17.96 -23.07
C GLY A 216 -10.56 -19.30 -22.42
N MET A 217 -10.17 -20.28 -23.21
CA MET A 217 -9.75 -21.60 -22.73
C MET A 217 -8.41 -21.52 -21.98
N ILE A 218 -7.44 -20.78 -22.52
CA ILE A 218 -6.15 -20.55 -21.85
C ILE A 218 -6.37 -19.76 -20.55
N ALA A 219 -7.15 -18.68 -20.58
CA ALA A 219 -7.44 -17.88 -19.40
C ALA A 219 -8.02 -18.75 -18.28
N LYS A 220 -9.03 -19.56 -18.56
CA LYS A 220 -9.64 -20.46 -17.59
C LYS A 220 -8.64 -21.45 -16.98
N LYS A 221 -7.76 -22.05 -17.80
CA LYS A 221 -6.70 -22.96 -17.34
C LYS A 221 -5.69 -22.27 -16.41
N MET A 222 -5.47 -20.97 -16.60
CA MET A 222 -4.57 -20.17 -15.81
C MET A 222 -5.25 -19.42 -14.64
N GLY A 223 -6.55 -19.69 -14.40
CA GLY A 223 -7.30 -19.09 -13.28
C GLY A 223 -7.76 -17.65 -13.51
N PHE A 224 -7.94 -17.24 -14.78
CA PHE A 224 -8.43 -15.92 -15.16
C PHE A 224 -9.74 -16.02 -15.92
N ASP A 225 -10.60 -15.02 -15.75
CA ASP A 225 -11.90 -14.96 -16.45
C ASP A 225 -11.80 -14.33 -17.84
N LYS A 226 -10.77 -13.50 -18.07
CA LYS A 226 -10.70 -12.62 -19.24
C LYS A 226 -9.30 -12.50 -19.81
N CYS A 227 -9.23 -12.42 -21.14
CA CYS A 227 -8.07 -11.92 -21.88
C CYS A 227 -8.34 -10.50 -22.40
N GLN A 228 -7.29 -9.84 -22.88
CA GLN A 228 -7.42 -8.60 -23.62
C GLN A 228 -8.30 -8.83 -24.86
N PRO A 229 -9.36 -8.03 -25.06
CA PRO A 229 -10.23 -8.18 -26.22
C PRO A 229 -9.51 -7.87 -27.53
N VAL A 230 -8.53 -6.99 -27.49
CA VAL A 230 -7.67 -6.56 -28.60
C VAL A 230 -6.30 -6.18 -28.06
N SER A 231 -5.27 -6.48 -28.82
CA SER A 231 -3.88 -6.11 -28.51
C SER A 231 -3.02 -6.08 -29.76
N GLY A 232 -1.82 -5.54 -29.67
CA GLY A 232 -0.72 -5.84 -30.59
C GLY A 232 -0.06 -7.17 -30.23
N GLN A 233 1.25 -7.26 -30.39
CA GLN A 233 2.02 -8.42 -29.90
C GLN A 233 2.00 -8.51 -28.36
N THR A 234 1.89 -7.37 -27.69
CA THR A 234 1.87 -7.23 -26.22
C THR A 234 0.52 -6.70 -25.76
N TYR A 235 0.20 -6.89 -24.47
CA TYR A 235 -0.86 -6.10 -23.87
C TYR A 235 -0.42 -4.63 -23.76
N SER A 236 -1.38 -3.71 -23.72
CA SER A 236 -1.07 -2.30 -23.54
C SER A 236 -0.28 -2.06 -22.24
N ARG A 237 0.89 -1.44 -22.32
CA ARG A 237 1.71 -1.09 -21.15
C ARG A 237 1.00 -0.12 -20.19
N LYS A 238 -0.16 0.40 -20.59
CA LYS A 238 -1.09 1.10 -19.73
C LYS A 238 -1.53 0.25 -18.52
N ALA A 239 -1.57 -1.08 -18.66
CA ALA A 239 -1.86 -2.00 -17.55
C ALA A 239 -0.80 -1.92 -16.45
N ASP A 240 0.49 -1.92 -16.81
CA ASP A 240 1.59 -1.77 -15.85
C ASP A 240 1.52 -0.42 -15.13
N SER A 241 1.23 0.65 -15.87
CA SER A 241 1.05 1.99 -15.28
C SER A 241 -0.10 2.01 -14.26
N ARG A 242 -1.23 1.38 -14.57
CA ARG A 242 -2.35 1.27 -13.62
C ARG A 242 -1.96 0.52 -12.35
N VAL A 243 -1.23 -0.58 -12.49
CA VAL A 243 -0.75 -1.39 -11.36
C VAL A 243 0.18 -0.58 -10.46
N ILE A 244 1.22 0.02 -11.01
CA ILE A 244 2.18 0.77 -10.20
C ILE A 244 1.57 2.06 -9.64
N ASN A 245 0.61 2.67 -10.31
CA ASN A 245 -0.10 3.83 -9.77
C ASN A 245 -0.89 3.50 -8.50
N VAL A 246 -1.53 2.33 -8.40
CA VAL A 246 -2.22 1.95 -7.16
C VAL A 246 -1.23 1.70 -6.02
N LEU A 247 -0.04 1.16 -6.30
CA LEU A 247 1.02 1.06 -5.30
C LEU A 247 1.50 2.45 -4.85
N SER A 248 1.60 3.39 -5.77
CA SER A 248 1.95 4.79 -5.47
C SER A 248 0.92 5.46 -4.54
N GLN A 249 -0.37 5.18 -4.71
CA GLN A 249 -1.42 5.70 -3.81
C GLN A 249 -1.28 5.12 -2.40
N ILE A 250 -1.08 3.82 -2.26
CA ILE A 250 -0.82 3.18 -0.97
C ILE A 250 0.44 3.79 -0.31
N ALA A 251 1.49 4.04 -1.08
CA ALA A 251 2.69 4.70 -0.61
C ALA A 251 2.44 6.12 -0.10
N GLN A 252 1.55 6.89 -0.75
CA GLN A 252 1.14 8.23 -0.29
C GLN A 252 0.47 8.16 1.07
N SER A 253 -0.45 7.23 1.28
CA SER A 253 -1.14 7.03 2.56
C SER A 253 -0.16 6.63 3.67
N ALA A 254 0.76 5.71 3.38
CA ALA A 254 1.80 5.29 4.32
C ALA A 254 2.76 6.43 4.66
N HIS A 255 3.15 7.24 3.69
CA HIS A 255 4.00 8.41 3.89
C HIS A 255 3.31 9.43 4.81
N LYS A 256 2.04 9.74 4.55
CA LYS A 256 1.23 10.66 5.36
C LYS A 256 1.14 10.17 6.81
N PHE A 257 0.81 8.91 7.04
CA PHE A 257 0.80 8.30 8.37
C PHE A 257 2.17 8.44 9.06
N SER A 258 3.25 8.09 8.37
CA SER A 258 4.61 8.14 8.93
C SER A 258 5.04 9.55 9.33
N ASN A 259 4.62 10.57 8.58
CA ASN A 259 4.87 11.97 8.93
C ASN A 259 4.13 12.35 10.22
N ASP A 260 2.86 11.97 10.36
CA ASP A 260 2.08 12.25 11.56
C ASP A 260 2.71 11.57 12.80
N ILE A 261 3.14 10.31 12.70
CA ILE A 261 3.83 9.62 13.80
C ILE A 261 5.14 10.33 14.17
N ARG A 262 5.94 10.75 13.21
CA ARG A 262 7.18 11.48 13.45
C ARG A 262 6.93 12.81 14.18
N LEU A 263 5.89 13.55 13.79
CA LEU A 263 5.48 14.80 14.45
C LEU A 263 4.93 14.53 15.86
N LEU A 264 4.10 13.49 16.03
CA LEU A 264 3.57 13.10 17.34
C LEU A 264 4.67 12.62 18.29
N GLN A 265 5.69 11.93 17.78
CA GLN A 265 6.85 11.50 18.55
C GLN A 265 7.73 12.69 18.94
N HIS A 266 7.89 13.70 18.08
CA HIS A 266 8.51 14.98 18.46
C HIS A 266 7.77 15.65 19.61
N LEU A 267 6.44 15.62 19.58
CA LEU A 267 5.58 16.15 20.65
C LEU A 267 5.57 15.24 21.91
N LYS A 268 6.18 14.05 21.85
CA LYS A 268 6.20 13.03 22.91
C LYS A 268 4.80 12.51 23.29
N GLU A 269 3.86 12.59 22.37
CA GLU A 269 2.47 12.17 22.58
C GLU A 269 2.23 10.73 22.18
N VAL A 270 2.79 10.31 21.03
CA VAL A 270 2.74 8.96 20.50
C VAL A 270 4.10 8.59 19.95
N GLU A 271 4.55 7.38 20.22
CA GLU A 271 5.82 6.85 19.71
C GLU A 271 5.61 5.55 18.96
N GLU A 272 6.43 5.31 17.94
CA GLU A 272 6.54 3.98 17.33
C GLU A 272 7.14 2.97 18.32
N PRO A 273 6.94 1.64 18.11
CA PRO A 273 7.48 0.63 19.00
C PRO A 273 9.01 0.67 19.05
N PHE A 274 9.55 0.44 20.24
CA PHE A 274 10.97 0.40 20.49
C PHE A 274 11.33 -0.88 21.25
N GLU A 275 12.18 -1.70 20.67
CA GLU A 275 12.54 -2.99 21.24
C GLU A 275 13.55 -2.86 22.38
N LYS A 276 13.52 -3.83 23.32
CA LYS A 276 14.33 -3.81 24.55
C LYS A 276 15.83 -3.61 24.30
N ASN A 277 16.34 -4.18 23.23
CA ASN A 277 17.76 -4.13 22.88
C ASN A 277 18.07 -3.18 21.70
N GLN A 278 17.08 -2.42 21.24
CA GLN A 278 17.25 -1.50 20.13
C GLN A 278 18.08 -0.29 20.57
N ILE A 279 19.01 0.14 19.71
CA ILE A 279 19.79 1.36 19.91
C ILE A 279 19.20 2.46 19.06
N GLY A 280 18.63 3.49 19.66
CA GLY A 280 18.03 4.63 18.97
C GLY A 280 19.02 5.70 18.52
N SER A 281 20.20 5.76 19.16
CA SER A 281 21.25 6.74 18.85
C SER A 281 22.60 6.22 19.31
N SER A 282 23.63 6.39 18.48
CA SER A 282 25.01 6.04 18.83
C SER A 282 25.65 6.98 19.84
N ALA A 283 25.14 8.22 19.96
CA ALA A 283 25.72 9.25 20.82
C ALA A 283 24.89 9.55 22.08
N MET A 284 23.56 9.42 22.01
CA MET A 284 22.65 9.74 23.09
C MET A 284 21.74 8.55 23.39
N ALA A 285 22.08 7.76 24.40
CA ALA A 285 21.41 6.51 24.73
C ALA A 285 19.89 6.62 24.99
N TYR A 286 19.44 7.74 25.53
CA TYR A 286 18.02 8.00 25.80
C TYR A 286 17.21 8.32 24.53
N LYS A 287 17.86 8.76 23.46
CA LYS A 287 17.20 9.24 22.25
C LYS A 287 16.54 8.09 21.49
N ARG A 288 15.25 8.19 21.28
CA ARG A 288 14.45 7.27 20.46
C ARG A 288 14.10 7.95 19.16
N ASN A 289 14.71 7.50 18.07
CA ASN A 289 14.43 8.02 16.73
C ASN A 289 13.28 7.20 16.11
N PRO A 290 12.33 7.85 15.39
CA PRO A 290 11.25 7.14 14.69
C PRO A 290 11.75 6.50 13.38
N MET A 291 12.74 5.59 13.48
CA MET A 291 13.46 5.05 12.33
C MET A 291 12.58 4.21 11.40
N ARG A 292 11.57 3.53 11.94
CA ARG A 292 10.61 2.75 11.13
C ARG A 292 9.74 3.67 10.31
N SER A 293 9.21 4.72 10.91
CA SER A 293 8.42 5.75 10.22
C SER A 293 9.25 6.53 9.20
N GLU A 294 10.51 6.84 9.48
CA GLU A 294 11.44 7.45 8.53
C GLU A 294 11.69 6.53 7.33
N ARG A 295 11.80 5.23 7.56
CA ARG A 295 11.99 4.22 6.50
C ARG A 295 10.75 4.06 5.64
N ILE A 296 9.55 4.07 6.24
CA ILE A 296 8.27 4.12 5.50
C ILE A 296 8.27 5.32 4.55
N ALA A 297 8.57 6.52 5.04
CA ALA A 297 8.60 7.73 4.22
C ALA A 297 9.62 7.63 3.09
N SER A 298 10.81 7.10 3.37
CA SER A 298 11.89 6.93 2.39
C SER A 298 11.52 5.96 1.27
N LEU A 299 11.01 4.78 1.62
CA LEU A 299 10.54 3.79 0.64
C LEU A 299 9.31 4.29 -0.13
N ALA A 300 8.41 5.02 0.52
CA ALA A 300 7.26 5.62 -0.16
C ALA A 300 7.67 6.63 -1.24
N ASN A 301 8.68 7.45 -0.99
CA ASN A 301 9.25 8.33 -2.00
C ASN A 301 9.77 7.54 -3.22
N TYR A 302 10.39 6.39 -2.96
CA TYR A 302 10.88 5.50 -4.03
C TYR A 302 9.72 4.98 -4.89
N VAL A 303 8.66 4.44 -4.28
CA VAL A 303 7.49 3.90 -5.02
C VAL A 303 6.79 4.99 -5.83
N MET A 304 6.59 6.18 -5.24
CA MET A 304 5.96 7.31 -5.94
C MET A 304 6.78 7.76 -7.15
N SER A 305 8.11 7.81 -7.02
CA SER A 305 9.01 8.15 -8.12
C SER A 305 9.03 7.06 -9.19
N ASP A 306 9.01 5.78 -8.77
CA ASP A 306 9.01 4.64 -9.68
C ASP A 306 7.76 4.59 -10.58
N ALA A 307 6.62 5.10 -10.10
CA ALA A 307 5.38 5.16 -10.88
C ALA A 307 5.50 5.96 -12.19
N MET A 308 6.50 6.81 -12.31
CA MET A 308 6.81 7.51 -13.56
C MET A 308 7.34 6.57 -14.65
N ASN A 309 8.06 5.50 -14.28
CA ASN A 309 8.64 4.57 -15.24
C ASN A 309 7.58 3.90 -16.14
N PRO A 310 6.58 3.18 -15.61
CA PRO A 310 5.56 2.55 -16.46
C PRO A 310 4.67 3.57 -17.18
N ALA A 311 4.49 4.78 -16.65
CA ALA A 311 3.78 5.84 -17.34
C ALA A 311 4.52 6.31 -18.61
N LEU A 312 5.83 6.53 -18.49
CA LEU A 312 6.69 6.86 -19.64
C LEU A 312 6.71 5.73 -20.66
N VAL A 313 6.93 4.50 -20.20
CA VAL A 313 6.93 3.32 -21.08
C VAL A 313 5.62 3.18 -21.83
N ALA A 314 4.48 3.35 -21.16
CA ALA A 314 3.16 3.27 -21.81
C ALA A 314 2.98 4.32 -22.91
N SER A 315 3.54 5.52 -22.72
CA SER A 315 3.39 6.65 -23.64
C SER A 315 4.34 6.58 -24.86
N THR A 316 5.43 5.83 -24.75
CA THR A 316 6.46 5.75 -25.79
C THR A 316 6.42 4.46 -26.63
N GLN A 317 5.43 3.58 -26.44
CA GLN A 317 5.27 2.39 -27.26
C GLN A 317 4.92 2.74 -28.71
N TRP A 318 5.45 1.97 -29.65
CA TRP A 318 5.24 2.16 -31.08
C TRP A 318 4.41 1.02 -31.67
N PHE A 319 3.33 1.36 -32.36
CA PHE A 319 2.51 0.43 -33.11
C PHE A 319 2.21 -0.88 -32.36
N GLU A 320 2.47 -2.03 -32.95
CA GLU A 320 2.16 -3.35 -32.38
C GLU A 320 3.22 -3.85 -31.41
N ARG A 321 4.44 -3.35 -31.48
CA ARG A 321 5.55 -3.71 -30.58
C ARG A 321 6.74 -2.77 -30.72
N THR A 322 7.28 -2.35 -29.57
CA THR A 322 8.65 -1.88 -29.43
C THR A 322 9.28 -2.53 -28.21
N LEU A 323 10.61 -2.60 -28.10
CA LEU A 323 11.31 -3.33 -27.04
C LEU A 323 11.83 -2.42 -25.90
N ASP A 324 11.62 -1.14 -25.98
CA ASP A 324 12.07 -0.15 -24.97
C ASP A 324 11.44 -0.32 -23.59
N ASP A 325 10.33 -1.03 -23.52
CA ASP A 325 9.68 -1.43 -22.26
C ASP A 325 10.47 -2.48 -21.49
N SER A 326 11.18 -3.38 -22.18
CA SER A 326 11.68 -4.64 -21.63
C SER A 326 12.63 -4.44 -20.44
N ALA A 327 13.68 -3.64 -20.58
CA ALA A 327 14.64 -3.41 -19.51
C ALA A 327 14.03 -2.58 -18.38
N ASN A 328 13.30 -1.51 -18.71
CA ASN A 328 12.65 -0.65 -17.71
C ASN A 328 11.66 -1.45 -16.85
N LYS A 329 10.79 -2.22 -17.48
CA LYS A 329 9.76 -3.03 -16.82
C LYS A 329 10.34 -4.08 -15.88
N ARG A 330 11.47 -4.70 -16.26
CA ARG A 330 12.17 -5.71 -15.43
C ARG A 330 12.74 -5.12 -14.14
N LEU A 331 12.94 -3.82 -14.08
CA LEU A 331 13.36 -3.09 -12.88
C LEU A 331 12.16 -2.50 -12.15
N SER A 332 11.42 -1.62 -12.80
CA SER A 332 10.39 -0.79 -12.18
C SER A 332 9.25 -1.60 -11.56
N VAL A 333 8.76 -2.63 -12.22
CA VAL A 333 7.62 -3.41 -11.69
C VAL A 333 8.01 -4.22 -10.46
N PRO A 334 9.03 -5.09 -10.48
CA PRO A 334 9.44 -5.81 -9.28
C PRO A 334 9.84 -4.90 -8.12
N GLU A 335 10.62 -3.86 -8.38
CA GLU A 335 11.10 -2.97 -7.33
C GLU A 335 9.97 -2.17 -6.68
N GLY A 336 8.96 -1.75 -7.45
CA GLY A 336 7.75 -1.13 -6.92
C GLY A 336 7.01 -2.05 -5.94
N PHE A 337 6.85 -3.32 -6.29
CA PHE A 337 6.22 -4.32 -5.42
C PHE A 337 7.08 -4.68 -4.19
N LEU A 338 8.38 -4.86 -4.34
CA LEU A 338 9.28 -5.15 -3.23
C LEU A 338 9.30 -3.99 -2.22
N ALA A 339 9.28 -2.76 -2.71
CA ALA A 339 9.27 -1.58 -1.86
C ALA A 339 7.93 -1.42 -1.11
N ILE A 340 6.78 -1.57 -1.79
CA ILE A 340 5.48 -1.45 -1.12
C ILE A 340 5.24 -2.58 -0.11
N ASP A 341 5.73 -3.76 -0.39
CA ASP A 341 5.69 -4.89 0.53
C ASP A 341 6.42 -4.57 1.84
N GLY A 342 7.64 -4.04 1.75
CA GLY A 342 8.40 -3.58 2.91
C GLY A 342 7.73 -2.42 3.65
N ILE A 343 7.09 -1.49 2.94
CA ILE A 343 6.31 -0.40 3.54
C ILE A 343 5.15 -0.94 4.38
N LEU A 344 4.39 -1.90 3.84
CA LEU A 344 3.22 -2.45 4.54
C LEU A 344 3.63 -3.28 5.77
N ASP A 345 4.73 -4.04 5.71
CA ASP A 345 5.26 -4.75 6.86
C ASP A 345 5.69 -3.77 7.96
N LEU A 346 6.39 -2.70 7.61
CA LEU A 346 6.75 -1.64 8.55
C LEU A 346 5.51 -0.92 9.11
N TYR A 347 4.54 -0.61 8.27
CA TYR A 347 3.31 0.05 8.70
C TYR A 347 2.55 -0.82 9.72
N LEU A 348 2.37 -2.10 9.42
CA LEU A 348 1.73 -3.06 10.31
C LEU A 348 2.48 -3.16 11.65
N ASN A 349 3.79 -3.28 11.62
CA ASN A 349 4.63 -3.34 12.81
C ASN A 349 4.53 -2.07 13.67
N VAL A 350 4.54 -0.89 13.04
CA VAL A 350 4.42 0.38 13.76
C VAL A 350 3.04 0.49 14.43
N VAL A 351 1.97 0.18 13.69
CA VAL A 351 0.60 0.29 14.23
C VAL A 351 0.35 -0.66 15.38
N ASP A 352 0.79 -1.90 15.27
CA ASP A 352 0.62 -2.93 16.31
C ASP A 352 1.33 -2.54 17.62
N GLY A 353 2.42 -1.77 17.52
CA GLY A 353 3.27 -1.39 18.66
C GLY A 353 3.19 0.07 19.08
N LEU A 354 2.26 0.89 18.57
CA LEU A 354 2.15 2.30 18.93
C LEU A 354 1.98 2.52 20.43
N VAL A 355 2.81 3.37 21.00
CA VAL A 355 2.78 3.76 22.43
C VAL A 355 2.20 5.16 22.56
N VAL A 356 1.12 5.29 23.31
CA VAL A 356 0.44 6.57 23.59
C VAL A 356 0.77 7.01 25.01
N TYR A 357 1.06 8.31 25.19
CA TYR A 357 1.37 8.92 26.48
C TYR A 357 0.25 9.89 26.92
N PRO A 358 -0.84 9.40 27.55
CA PRO A 358 -2.01 10.23 27.88
C PRO A 358 -1.68 11.43 28.78
N LYS A 359 -0.70 11.29 29.67
CA LYS A 359 -0.31 12.38 30.57
C LYS A 359 0.40 13.53 29.87
N VAL A 360 1.19 13.23 28.84
CA VAL A 360 1.83 14.25 28.00
C VAL A 360 0.76 14.97 27.18
N ILE A 361 -0.17 14.22 26.58
CA ILE A 361 -1.31 14.76 25.83
C ILE A 361 -2.15 15.68 26.72
N GLU A 362 -2.51 15.23 27.91
CA GLU A 362 -3.27 16.01 28.90
C GLU A 362 -2.55 17.32 29.28
N SER A 363 -1.26 17.25 29.59
CA SER A 363 -0.46 18.42 29.95
C SER A 363 -0.44 19.47 28.84
N ARG A 364 -0.24 19.05 27.60
CA ARG A 364 -0.24 19.93 26.42
C ARG A 364 -1.62 20.54 26.21
N LEU A 365 -2.65 19.73 26.28
CA LEU A 365 -4.03 20.17 26.10
C LEU A 365 -4.41 21.21 27.14
N ARG A 366 -4.05 21.00 28.41
CA ARG A 366 -4.30 21.95 29.51
C ARG A 366 -3.61 23.29 29.31
N SER A 367 -2.46 23.35 28.67
CA SER A 367 -1.74 24.60 28.40
C SER A 367 -2.43 25.48 27.36
N GLU A 368 -3.13 24.87 26.42
CA GLU A 368 -3.78 25.56 25.27
C GLU A 368 -5.29 25.76 25.48
N LEU A 369 -5.92 24.91 26.27
CA LEU A 369 -7.38 24.89 26.46
C LEU A 369 -7.98 26.20 26.96
N PRO A 370 -7.33 26.98 27.83
CA PRO A 370 -7.86 28.28 28.27
C PRO A 370 -8.14 29.23 27.11
N PHE A 371 -7.28 29.27 26.09
CA PHE A 371 -7.49 30.09 24.90
C PHE A 371 -8.66 29.61 24.04
N MET A 372 -8.91 28.31 24.00
CA MET A 372 -9.99 27.70 23.24
C MET A 372 -11.35 27.80 23.91
N ALA A 373 -11.34 27.83 25.25
CA ALA A 373 -12.55 27.86 26.05
C ALA A 373 -13.13 29.29 26.27
N THR A 374 -12.51 30.31 25.71
CA THR A 374 -12.92 31.69 25.88
C THR A 374 -14.38 31.97 25.47
N GLU A 375 -14.87 31.32 24.41
CA GLU A 375 -16.26 31.42 24.00
C GLU A 375 -17.20 30.79 25.02
N ASN A 376 -16.88 29.61 25.53
CA ASN A 376 -17.67 28.93 26.57
C ASN A 376 -17.74 29.75 27.86
N ILE A 377 -16.60 30.30 28.27
CA ILE A 377 -16.50 31.19 29.45
C ILE A 377 -17.40 32.43 29.25
N MET A 378 -17.29 33.06 28.07
CA MET A 378 -18.11 34.21 27.74
C MET A 378 -19.60 33.88 27.76
N MET A 379 -20.00 32.76 27.18
CA MET A 379 -21.42 32.37 27.13
C MET A 379 -21.98 32.07 28.53
N ASP A 380 -21.21 31.43 29.39
CA ASP A 380 -21.64 31.16 30.77
C ASP A 380 -21.72 32.44 31.61
N ALA A 381 -20.80 33.39 31.44
CA ALA A 381 -20.85 34.69 32.08
C ALA A 381 -22.06 35.52 31.56
N VAL A 382 -22.40 35.44 30.28
CA VAL A 382 -23.61 36.07 29.70
C VAL A 382 -24.88 35.48 30.29
N LYS A 383 -24.98 34.17 30.42
CA LYS A 383 -26.10 33.50 31.10
C LYS A 383 -26.28 33.93 32.55
N ALA A 384 -25.18 34.30 33.22
CA ALA A 384 -25.18 34.83 34.57
C ALA A 384 -25.54 36.33 34.64
N GLY A 385 -25.83 36.98 33.50
CA GLY A 385 -26.29 38.37 33.42
C GLY A 385 -25.23 39.37 32.93
N GLY A 386 -24.07 38.92 32.48
CA GLY A 386 -23.01 39.78 31.94
C GLY A 386 -23.33 40.34 30.53
N ASP A 387 -22.77 41.50 30.19
CA ASP A 387 -22.86 42.10 28.86
C ASP A 387 -21.90 41.42 27.90
N ARG A 388 -22.44 40.85 26.80
CA ARG A 388 -21.66 40.09 25.83
C ARG A 388 -20.54 40.90 25.17
N GLN A 389 -20.76 42.17 24.87
CA GLN A 389 -19.77 42.99 24.17
C GLN A 389 -18.64 43.39 25.11
N GLU A 390 -18.98 43.75 26.34
CA GLU A 390 -18.00 44.04 27.37
C GLU A 390 -17.15 42.82 27.71
N LEU A 391 -17.76 41.64 27.87
CA LEU A 391 -17.06 40.41 28.18
C LEU A 391 -16.15 39.97 27.02
N HIS A 392 -16.58 40.14 25.77
CA HIS A 392 -15.74 39.83 24.60
C HIS A 392 -14.46 40.69 24.59
N GLU A 393 -14.59 42.01 24.83
CA GLU A 393 -13.41 42.88 24.84
C GLU A 393 -12.48 42.56 26.03
N LYS A 394 -13.02 42.24 27.19
CA LYS A 394 -12.23 41.82 28.34
C LYS A 394 -11.49 40.50 28.08
N ILE A 395 -12.16 39.51 27.48
CA ILE A 395 -11.51 38.26 27.06
C ILE A 395 -10.38 38.53 26.07
N ARG A 396 -10.59 39.41 25.09
CA ARG A 396 -9.56 39.79 24.14
C ARG A 396 -8.33 40.38 24.86
N VAL A 397 -8.53 41.33 25.77
CA VAL A 397 -7.46 41.97 26.53
C VAL A 397 -6.72 40.95 27.41
N HIS A 398 -7.44 40.12 28.17
CA HIS A 398 -6.85 39.09 29.02
C HIS A 398 -6.11 38.02 28.21
N SER A 399 -6.66 37.61 27.09
CA SER A 399 -6.01 36.64 26.21
C SER A 399 -4.71 37.15 25.58
N MET A 400 -4.69 38.41 25.15
CA MET A 400 -3.46 39.06 24.67
C MET A 400 -2.39 39.17 25.75
N ALA A 401 -2.77 39.54 26.97
CA ALA A 401 -1.87 39.61 28.10
C ALA A 401 -1.33 38.23 28.52
N ALA A 402 -2.18 37.21 28.58
CA ALA A 402 -1.77 35.83 28.85
C ALA A 402 -0.86 35.28 27.76
N GLY A 403 -1.20 35.57 26.48
CA GLY A 403 -0.36 35.17 25.33
C GLY A 403 1.03 35.77 25.39
N LYS A 404 1.16 37.02 25.89
CA LYS A 404 2.45 37.69 26.13
C LYS A 404 3.24 36.96 27.22
N VAL A 405 2.61 36.63 28.35
CA VAL A 405 3.23 35.89 29.44
C VAL A 405 3.80 34.54 28.93
N VAL A 406 3.03 33.82 28.12
CA VAL A 406 3.48 32.53 27.56
C VAL A 406 4.64 32.71 26.56
N LYS A 407 4.53 33.69 25.64
CA LYS A 407 5.47 33.80 24.51
C LYS A 407 6.72 34.62 24.81
N GLU A 408 6.57 35.70 25.58
CA GLU A 408 7.69 36.60 25.88
C GLU A 408 8.38 36.23 27.20
N GLU A 409 7.64 35.72 28.20
CA GLU A 409 8.20 35.41 29.51
C GLU A 409 8.46 33.91 29.70
N GLY A 410 7.96 33.05 28.81
CA GLY A 410 8.13 31.59 28.92
C GLY A 410 7.43 30.97 30.11
N LYS A 411 6.42 31.64 30.69
CA LYS A 411 5.68 31.18 31.84
C LYS A 411 4.41 30.44 31.46
N ALA A 412 3.77 29.81 32.43
CA ALA A 412 2.48 29.16 32.27
C ALA A 412 1.39 30.15 31.86
N ASN A 413 0.37 29.63 31.15
CA ASN A 413 -0.81 30.39 30.74
C ASN A 413 -1.62 30.79 32.01
N ASP A 414 -1.78 32.08 32.24
CA ASP A 414 -2.48 32.66 33.39
C ASP A 414 -3.85 33.26 33.05
N LEU A 415 -4.44 32.87 31.90
CA LEU A 415 -5.70 33.43 31.44
C LEU A 415 -6.86 33.18 32.41
N LEU A 416 -6.94 31.98 32.98
CA LEU A 416 -8.01 31.65 33.94
C LEU A 416 -7.91 32.48 35.23
N GLU A 417 -6.70 32.69 35.74
CA GLU A 417 -6.43 33.54 36.89
C GLU A 417 -6.85 34.98 36.62
N ARG A 418 -6.58 35.52 35.43
CA ARG A 418 -6.98 36.87 35.03
C ARG A 418 -8.49 37.02 34.96
N ILE A 419 -9.17 36.00 34.37
CA ILE A 419 -10.64 36.00 34.26
C ILE A 419 -11.28 35.87 35.66
N ALA A 420 -10.77 34.98 36.52
CA ALA A 420 -11.26 34.80 37.87
C ALA A 420 -11.12 36.06 38.73
N ALA A 421 -10.08 36.86 38.48
CA ALA A 421 -9.83 38.12 39.20
C ALA A 421 -10.66 39.31 38.65
N ASP A 422 -11.28 39.19 37.49
CA ASP A 422 -12.10 40.26 36.89
C ASP A 422 -13.57 40.11 37.28
N PRO A 423 -14.10 41.04 38.08
CA PRO A 423 -15.50 40.98 38.57
C PRO A 423 -16.56 40.92 37.46
N ALA A 424 -16.24 41.38 36.25
CA ALA A 424 -17.19 41.38 35.15
C ALA A 424 -17.66 39.98 34.77
N PHE A 425 -16.83 38.96 34.98
CA PHE A 425 -17.18 37.56 34.67
C PHE A 425 -18.01 36.92 35.80
N GLY A 426 -17.85 37.37 37.03
CA GLY A 426 -18.56 36.80 38.18
C GLY A 426 -18.34 35.31 38.39
N MET A 427 -17.21 34.77 37.93
CA MET A 427 -16.89 33.36 37.96
C MET A 427 -15.73 33.07 38.91
N THR A 428 -15.86 32.00 39.70
CA THR A 428 -14.78 31.48 40.53
C THR A 428 -13.81 30.64 39.73
N MET A 429 -12.58 30.48 40.25
CA MET A 429 -11.61 29.57 39.64
C MET A 429 -12.16 28.13 39.52
N GLU A 430 -12.93 27.69 40.49
CA GLU A 430 -13.55 26.36 40.49
C GLU A 430 -14.56 26.18 39.35
N GLN A 431 -15.37 27.20 39.08
CA GLN A 431 -16.30 27.23 37.95
C GLN A 431 -15.55 27.23 36.59
N LEU A 432 -14.48 28.03 36.49
CA LEU A 432 -13.64 28.06 35.30
C LEU A 432 -12.95 26.72 35.04
N GLN A 433 -12.43 26.07 36.08
CA GLN A 433 -11.83 24.74 35.96
C GLN A 433 -12.84 23.67 35.55
N ALA A 434 -14.11 23.80 35.96
CA ALA A 434 -15.17 22.88 35.54
C ALA A 434 -15.48 22.98 34.05
N ILE A 435 -15.32 24.17 33.45
CA ILE A 435 -15.45 24.38 32.01
C ILE A 435 -14.27 23.70 31.26
N MET A 436 -13.07 23.65 31.85
CA MET A 436 -11.82 23.16 31.26
C MET A 436 -11.76 21.62 31.16
N LYS A 437 -12.86 20.90 31.15
CA LYS A 437 -12.87 19.46 30.92
C LYS A 437 -12.66 19.19 29.42
N PRO A 438 -11.56 18.52 29.03
CA PRO A 438 -11.25 18.31 27.59
C PRO A 438 -12.36 17.66 26.80
N GLU A 439 -13.13 16.80 27.44
CA GLU A 439 -14.25 16.04 26.82
C GLU A 439 -15.37 16.98 26.32
N ASN A 440 -15.47 18.19 26.85
CA ASN A 440 -16.46 19.17 26.41
C ASN A 440 -16.12 19.83 25.07
N PHE A 441 -14.90 19.62 24.56
CA PHE A 441 -14.38 20.32 23.38
C PHE A 441 -14.13 19.40 22.16
N VAL A 442 -14.33 18.11 22.30
CA VAL A 442 -14.03 17.14 21.24
C VAL A 442 -15.19 16.92 20.26
N GLY A 443 -16.30 17.60 20.45
CA GLY A 443 -17.49 17.46 19.60
C GLY A 443 -17.94 16.01 19.50
N ARG A 444 -18.20 15.54 18.29
CA ARG A 444 -18.61 14.16 17.99
C ARG A 444 -17.44 13.23 17.64
N ALA A 445 -16.21 13.58 17.98
CA ALA A 445 -15.05 12.77 17.60
C ALA A 445 -15.13 11.30 18.08
N PRO A 446 -15.54 10.99 19.32
CA PRO A 446 -15.75 9.60 19.75
C PRO A 446 -16.80 8.86 18.93
N GLN A 447 -17.97 9.47 18.75
CA GLN A 447 -19.08 8.88 18.00
C GLN A 447 -18.73 8.68 16.53
N GLN A 448 -18.10 9.69 15.89
CA GLN A 448 -17.66 9.58 14.49
C GLN A 448 -16.65 8.46 14.29
N THR A 449 -15.74 8.24 15.25
CA THR A 449 -14.78 7.14 15.20
C THR A 449 -15.49 5.79 15.29
N GLU A 450 -16.41 5.64 16.24
CA GLU A 450 -17.18 4.42 16.45
C GLU A 450 -18.10 4.11 15.26
N GLU A 451 -18.85 5.09 14.77
CA GLU A 451 -19.71 4.98 13.59
C GLU A 451 -18.88 4.52 12.36
N PHE A 452 -17.76 5.20 12.09
CA PHE A 452 -16.90 4.87 10.95
C PHE A 452 -16.34 3.45 11.02
N VAL A 453 -15.85 3.04 12.20
CA VAL A 453 -15.32 1.68 12.35
C VAL A 453 -16.43 0.64 12.21
N ASN A 454 -17.59 0.87 12.82
CA ASN A 454 -18.70 -0.11 12.77
C ASN A 454 -19.38 -0.18 11.41
N GLU A 455 -19.57 0.93 10.73
CA GLU A 455 -20.36 1.00 9.50
C GLU A 455 -19.51 0.79 8.23
N VAL A 456 -18.23 1.12 8.27
CA VAL A 456 -17.33 1.04 7.10
C VAL A 456 -16.27 -0.04 7.27
N ILE A 457 -15.51 -0.02 8.38
CA ILE A 457 -14.35 -0.89 8.54
C ILE A 457 -14.75 -2.33 8.88
N ASN A 458 -15.62 -2.52 9.86
CA ASN A 458 -16.00 -3.86 10.30
C ASN A 458 -16.64 -4.72 9.19
N PRO A 459 -17.51 -4.21 8.29
CA PRO A 459 -17.97 -4.96 7.13
C PRO A 459 -16.84 -5.45 6.23
N ILE A 460 -15.86 -4.58 5.92
CA ILE A 460 -14.69 -4.94 5.13
C ILE A 460 -13.90 -6.08 5.80
N LEU A 461 -13.66 -5.97 7.11
CA LEU A 461 -12.89 -6.97 7.87
C LEU A 461 -13.64 -8.31 7.99
N GLU A 462 -14.97 -8.30 8.19
CA GLU A 462 -15.76 -9.52 8.28
C GLU A 462 -15.78 -10.29 6.95
N GLU A 463 -15.87 -9.57 5.81
CA GLU A 463 -15.79 -10.18 4.49
C GLU A 463 -14.41 -10.80 4.19
N ASN A 464 -13.37 -10.41 4.92
CA ASN A 464 -11.99 -10.83 4.69
C ASN A 464 -11.34 -11.50 5.90
N LYS A 465 -12.12 -12.00 6.84
CA LYS A 465 -11.64 -12.53 8.14
C LYS A 465 -10.61 -13.65 8.00
N GLU A 466 -10.66 -14.43 6.94
CA GLU A 466 -9.76 -15.56 6.70
C GLU A 466 -8.30 -15.15 6.43
N VAL A 467 -8.05 -13.90 6.06
CA VAL A 467 -6.70 -13.37 5.78
C VAL A 467 -6.18 -12.45 6.88
N LEU A 468 -6.95 -12.27 7.95
CA LEU A 468 -6.54 -11.42 9.08
C LEU A 468 -5.68 -12.18 10.09
N GLY A 469 -4.91 -11.44 10.89
CA GLY A 469 -4.02 -11.99 11.91
C GLY A 469 -2.57 -12.16 11.45
N LEU A 470 -2.21 -11.56 10.33
CA LEU A 470 -0.82 -11.49 9.89
C LEU A 470 0.01 -10.69 10.89
N THR A 471 1.16 -11.22 11.26
CA THR A 471 2.20 -10.50 12.03
C THR A 471 3.33 -10.14 11.10
N ALA A 472 3.77 -8.89 11.13
CA ALA A 472 4.88 -8.44 10.30
C ALA A 472 6.22 -8.80 10.93
N GLU A 473 7.04 -9.55 10.19
CA GLU A 473 8.45 -9.73 10.51
C GLU A 473 9.25 -8.63 9.83
N ILE A 474 9.95 -7.81 10.61
CA ILE A 474 10.86 -6.80 10.10
C ILE A 474 12.31 -7.23 10.34
N ASN A 475 13.14 -7.10 9.32
CA ASN A 475 14.55 -7.50 9.38
C ASN A 475 15.48 -6.33 9.77
N VAL A 476 14.95 -5.17 10.00
CA VAL A 476 15.74 -3.94 10.23
C VAL A 476 15.02 -2.94 11.14
#